data_e08f4dd21c798b79d845030107891853
#
_entry.id   e08f4dd21c798b79d845030107891853
#
_cell.length_a   1.000
_cell.length_b   1.000
_cell.length_c   1.000
_cell.angle_alpha   90.00
_cell.angle_beta   90.00
_cell.angle_gamma   90.00
#
_symmetry.space_group_name_H-M   'P 1'
#
loop_
_entity.id
_entity.type
_entity.pdbx_description
1 polymer ?
#
loop_
_entity_poly.entity_id
_entity_poly.type
_entity_poly.pdbx_seq_one_letter_code
_entity_poly.pdbx_strand_id
1 'polypeptide(L)'
;MVTRIGTKQRKTRHKFKRSVRNRGKIPLSRYFQEFKEGDKVNLKIDSNAVHKGCFFPRFHGMTGTVVGMKGSCYSVQIKDGGKQKTLYVHPIHLKK
;
A
#
# COMPACT_ATOMS: atom_id res chain seq x y z
N MET A 1 30.05 -17.54 -0.87
CA MET A 1 29.03 -16.65 -1.42
C MET A 1 28.15 -16.09 -0.29
N VAL A 2 27.95 -14.81 -0.27
CA VAL A 2 27.12 -14.19 0.76
C VAL A 2 25.70 -14.06 0.23
N THR A 3 24.76 -14.64 0.96
CA THR A 3 23.35 -14.52 0.63
C THR A 3 22.75 -13.36 1.43
N ARG A 4 22.14 -12.41 0.74
CA ARG A 4 21.48 -11.31 1.41
C ARG A 4 20.11 -11.74 1.90
N ILE A 5 19.91 -11.65 3.20
CA ILE A 5 18.61 -11.91 3.82
C ILE A 5 18.03 -10.58 4.21
N GLY A 6 16.94 -10.20 3.55
CA GLY A 6 16.28 -8.93 3.81
C GLY A 6 15.09 -9.08 4.74
N THR A 7 14.53 -7.93 5.11
CA THR A 7 13.31 -7.84 5.87
C THR A 7 12.10 -7.92 4.93
N LYS A 8 10.95 -7.47 5.41
CA LYS A 8 9.72 -7.39 4.59
C LYS A 8 9.87 -6.51 3.35
N GLN A 9 10.89 -5.64 3.31
CA GLN A 9 11.13 -4.75 2.16
C GLN A 9 12.11 -5.33 1.15
N ARG A 10 12.38 -6.58 1.25
CA ARG A 10 13.28 -7.29 0.36
C ARG A 10 12.76 -7.29 -1.08
N LYS A 11 13.69 -7.15 -2.06
CA LYS A 11 13.36 -7.15 -3.51
C LYS A 11 12.39 -6.05 -3.91
N THR A 12 12.54 -4.87 -3.33
CA THR A 12 11.61 -3.75 -3.55
C THR A 12 12.20 -2.61 -4.37
N ARG A 13 13.36 -2.80 -4.97
CA ARG A 13 14.02 -1.73 -5.73
C ARG A 13 13.09 -1.07 -6.75
N HIS A 14 12.37 -1.87 -7.52
CA HIS A 14 11.49 -1.35 -8.56
C HIS A 14 10.12 -0.96 -8.02
N LYS A 15 9.65 -1.65 -6.98
CA LYS A 15 8.35 -1.34 -6.38
C LYS A 15 8.33 0.02 -5.70
N PHE A 16 9.45 0.42 -5.11
CA PHE A 16 9.55 1.70 -4.40
C PHE A 16 10.04 2.84 -5.28
N LYS A 17 10.34 2.57 -6.54
CA LYS A 17 10.78 3.58 -7.47
C LYS A 17 9.61 4.44 -7.93
N ARG A 18 9.82 5.75 -7.94
CA ARG A 18 8.79 6.69 -8.39
C ARG A 18 9.11 7.20 -9.78
N SER A 19 8.09 7.40 -10.59
CA SER A 19 8.26 7.99 -11.91
C SER A 19 8.68 9.44 -11.78
N VAL A 20 9.29 9.98 -12.85
CA VAL A 20 9.74 11.38 -12.87
C VAL A 20 8.58 12.33 -12.55
N ARG A 21 7.37 12.01 -12.98
CA ARG A 21 6.19 12.85 -12.75
C ARG A 21 5.73 12.86 -11.29
N ASN A 22 6.06 11.81 -10.55
CA ASN A 22 5.61 11.65 -9.17
C ASN A 22 6.70 11.87 -8.13
N ARG A 23 7.91 12.22 -8.56
CA ARG A 23 9.02 12.49 -7.63
C ARG A 23 8.76 13.77 -6.86
N GLY A 24 9.33 13.83 -5.68
CA GLY A 24 9.26 14.99 -4.81
C GLY A 24 8.47 14.73 -3.55
N LYS A 25 7.78 15.76 -3.09
CA LYS A 25 7.05 15.71 -1.84
C LYS A 25 5.77 14.86 -1.94
N ILE A 26 5.24 14.46 -0.79
CA ILE A 26 4.01 13.69 -0.71
C ILE A 26 2.84 14.51 -1.30
N PRO A 27 2.06 13.96 -2.23
CA PRO A 27 0.88 14.65 -2.73
C PRO A 27 -0.22 14.66 -1.67
N LEU A 28 -0.60 15.87 -1.22
CA LEU A 28 -1.58 16.01 -0.14
C LEU A 28 -2.97 15.51 -0.52
N SER A 29 -3.36 15.63 -1.77
CA SER A 29 -4.66 15.11 -2.22
C SER A 29 -4.76 13.61 -2.05
N ARG A 30 -3.68 12.89 -2.27
CA ARG A 30 -3.64 11.44 -2.04
C ARG A 30 -3.54 11.10 -0.56
N TYR A 31 -2.84 11.91 0.19
CA TYR A 31 -2.70 11.71 1.63
C TYR A 31 -4.04 11.81 2.35
N PHE A 32 -4.91 12.71 1.91
CA PHE A 32 -6.21 12.96 2.52
C PHE A 32 -7.38 12.33 1.77
N GLN A 33 -7.12 11.34 0.93
CA GLN A 33 -8.19 10.63 0.24
C GLN A 33 -9.16 9.98 1.22
N GLU A 34 -10.43 9.98 0.84
CA GLU A 34 -11.46 9.29 1.59
C GLU A 34 -12.09 8.20 0.75
N PHE A 35 -12.36 7.08 1.39
CA PHE A 35 -12.98 5.92 0.75
C PHE A 35 -14.18 5.48 1.56
N LYS A 36 -15.17 4.91 0.89
CA LYS A 36 -16.35 4.37 1.52
C LYS A 36 -16.27 2.85 1.58
N GLU A 37 -17.05 2.24 2.48
CA GLU A 37 -17.14 0.80 2.53
C GLU A 37 -17.62 0.24 1.20
N GLY A 38 -16.99 -0.82 0.74
CA GLY A 38 -17.29 -1.43 -0.54
C GLY A 38 -16.50 -0.89 -1.71
N ASP A 39 -15.76 0.21 -1.52
CA ASP A 39 -14.91 0.75 -2.60
C ASP A 39 -13.79 -0.22 -2.93
N LYS A 40 -13.55 -0.40 -4.22
CA LYS A 40 -12.40 -1.18 -4.68
C LYS A 40 -11.21 -0.26 -4.84
N VAL A 41 -10.08 -0.69 -4.28
CA VAL A 41 -8.85 0.10 -4.29
C VAL A 41 -7.67 -0.75 -4.73
N ASN A 42 -6.71 -0.12 -5.37
CA ASN A 42 -5.46 -0.76 -5.72
C ASN A 42 -4.41 -0.45 -4.66
N LEU A 43 -3.65 -1.44 -4.28
CA LEU A 43 -2.56 -1.28 -3.33
C LEU A 43 -1.33 -0.81 -4.08
N LYS A 44 -0.90 0.41 -3.80
CA LYS A 44 0.28 0.98 -4.43
C LYS A 44 1.10 1.72 -3.39
N ILE A 45 2.31 1.23 -3.13
CA ILE A 45 3.18 1.81 -2.12
C ILE A 45 3.68 3.18 -2.56
N ASP A 46 3.55 4.16 -1.67
CA ASP A 46 4.20 5.45 -1.83
C ASP A 46 5.50 5.42 -1.02
N SER A 47 6.62 5.49 -1.72
CA SER A 47 7.93 5.34 -1.08
C SER A 47 8.28 6.47 -0.11
N ASN A 48 7.60 7.60 -0.20
CA ASN A 48 7.82 8.70 0.74
C ASN A 48 7.14 8.48 2.08
N ALA A 49 6.27 7.49 2.19
CA ALA A 49 5.47 7.27 3.39
C ALA A 49 5.45 5.80 3.82
N VAL A 50 6.55 5.07 3.60
CA VAL A 50 6.61 3.63 3.90
C VAL A 50 6.44 3.30 5.38
N HIS A 51 6.63 4.26 6.26
CA HIS A 51 6.47 4.05 7.70
C HIS A 51 5.07 4.37 8.21
N LYS A 52 4.17 4.80 7.33
CA LYS A 52 2.80 5.14 7.70
C LYS A 52 1.82 4.16 7.09
N GLY A 53 1.33 3.22 7.91
CA GLY A 53 0.28 2.32 7.48
C GLY A 53 0.55 1.62 6.17
N CYS A 54 1.76 1.12 5.98
CA CYS A 54 2.14 0.42 4.77
C CYS A 54 1.90 -1.09 4.93
N PHE A 55 1.69 -1.75 3.81
CA PHE A 55 1.52 -3.20 3.75
C PHE A 55 2.82 -3.87 3.29
N PHE A 56 2.87 -5.20 3.36
CA PHE A 56 4.01 -5.94 2.81
C PHE A 56 4.14 -5.69 1.31
N PRO A 57 5.34 -5.44 0.80
CA PRO A 57 5.54 -5.16 -0.63
C PRO A 57 5.04 -6.24 -1.58
N ARG A 58 4.90 -7.48 -1.12
CA ARG A 58 4.36 -8.55 -1.98
C ARG A 58 2.92 -8.29 -2.41
N PHE A 59 2.19 -7.45 -1.68
CA PHE A 59 0.81 -7.11 -2.01
C PHE A 59 0.71 -5.89 -2.93
N HIS A 60 1.84 -5.31 -3.30
CA HIS A 60 1.86 -4.16 -4.20
C HIS A 60 1.24 -4.52 -5.55
N GLY A 61 0.31 -3.70 -6.00
CA GLY A 61 -0.39 -3.93 -7.26
C GLY A 61 -1.65 -4.77 -7.15
N MET A 62 -1.93 -5.33 -5.98
CA MET A 62 -3.16 -6.10 -5.77
C MET A 62 -4.36 -5.16 -5.59
N THR A 63 -5.52 -5.67 -5.92
CA THR A 63 -6.79 -4.94 -5.73
C THR A 63 -7.51 -5.50 -4.53
N GLY A 64 -7.99 -4.61 -3.67
CA GLY A 64 -8.76 -4.99 -2.50
C GLY A 64 -10.05 -4.21 -2.39
N THR A 65 -10.84 -4.56 -1.37
CA THR A 65 -12.11 -3.89 -1.08
C THR A 65 -12.03 -3.27 0.30
N VAL A 66 -12.43 -2.01 0.41
CA VAL A 66 -12.48 -1.30 1.70
C VAL A 66 -13.67 -1.82 2.50
N VAL A 67 -13.42 -2.29 3.74
CA VAL A 67 -14.48 -2.81 4.60
C VAL A 67 -14.69 -1.98 5.86
N GLY A 68 -13.84 -1.03 6.12
CA GLY A 68 -13.98 -0.18 7.29
C GLY A 68 -12.80 0.72 7.49
N MET A 69 -12.73 1.34 8.66
CA MET A 69 -11.68 2.29 8.99
C MET A 69 -11.20 2.02 10.42
N LYS A 70 -9.91 2.07 10.63
CA LYS A 70 -9.32 1.92 11.95
C LYS A 70 -8.28 3.02 12.16
N GLY A 71 -8.58 3.96 13.05
CA GLY A 71 -7.74 5.14 13.22
C GLY A 71 -7.68 5.95 11.94
N SER A 72 -6.49 6.24 11.47
CA SER A 72 -6.27 6.96 10.20
C SER A 72 -6.12 6.01 8.99
N CYS A 73 -6.20 4.71 9.21
CA CYS A 73 -6.02 3.71 8.16
C CYS A 73 -7.33 3.05 7.78
N TYR A 74 -7.40 2.55 6.55
CA TYR A 74 -8.56 1.80 6.08
C TYR A 74 -8.29 0.30 6.18
N SER A 75 -9.34 -0.45 6.54
CA SER A 75 -9.30 -1.90 6.53
C SER A 75 -9.61 -2.37 5.12
N VAL A 76 -8.65 -3.02 4.48
CA VAL A 76 -8.78 -3.47 3.09
C VAL A 76 -8.68 -4.98 3.07
N GLN A 77 -9.69 -5.63 2.51
CA GLN A 77 -9.68 -7.09 2.33
C GLN A 77 -9.09 -7.44 0.98
N ILE A 78 -8.13 -8.34 1.00
CA ILE A 78 -7.53 -8.87 -0.21
C ILE A 78 -7.59 -10.40 -0.18
N LYS A 79 -7.42 -11.00 -1.35
CA LYS A 79 -7.31 -12.44 -1.46
C LYS A 79 -5.88 -12.79 -1.84
N ASP A 80 -5.16 -13.40 -0.93
CA ASP A 80 -3.78 -13.83 -1.15
C ASP A 80 -3.77 -15.33 -1.41
N GLY A 81 -3.70 -15.71 -2.68
CA GLY A 81 -3.88 -17.08 -3.08
C GLY A 81 -5.28 -17.57 -2.76
N GLY A 82 -5.40 -18.59 -1.95
CA GLY A 82 -6.70 -19.09 -1.50
C GLY A 82 -7.19 -18.54 -0.18
N LYS A 83 -6.43 -17.59 0.42
CA LYS A 83 -6.74 -17.10 1.76
C LYS A 83 -7.10 -15.61 1.73
N GLN A 84 -8.19 -15.27 2.41
CA GLN A 84 -8.61 -13.88 2.56
C GLN A 84 -7.86 -13.23 3.72
N LYS A 85 -7.30 -12.07 3.49
CA LYS A 85 -6.56 -11.32 4.49
C LYS A 85 -7.06 -9.89 4.58
N THR A 86 -6.95 -9.30 5.77
CA THR A 86 -7.30 -7.91 6.01
C THR A 86 -6.03 -7.13 6.28
N LEU A 87 -5.84 -6.04 5.53
CA LEU A 87 -4.71 -5.13 5.70
C LEU A 87 -5.22 -3.80 6.22
N TYR A 88 -4.42 -3.14 7.07
CA TYR A 88 -4.72 -1.80 7.54
C TYR A 88 -3.76 -0.84 6.85
N VAL A 89 -4.29 -0.05 5.92
CA VAL A 89 -3.47 0.73 4.99
C VAL A 89 -3.86 2.20 5.03
N HIS A 90 -2.85 3.06 5.13
CA HIS A 90 -3.06 4.51 5.06
C HIS A 90 -3.51 4.91 3.64
N PRO A 91 -4.40 5.89 3.49
CA PRO A 91 -4.89 6.30 2.17
C PRO A 91 -3.82 6.67 1.15
N ILE A 92 -2.64 7.12 1.60
CA ILE A 92 -1.55 7.47 0.69
C ILE A 92 -1.09 6.28 -0.16
N HIS A 93 -1.27 5.05 0.34
CA HIS A 93 -0.90 3.83 -0.35
C HIS A 93 -2.06 3.19 -1.11
N LEU A 94 -3.20 3.86 -1.19
CA LEU A 94 -4.38 3.36 -1.88
C LEU A 94 -4.69 4.21 -3.10
N LYS A 95 -5.09 3.55 -4.17
CA LYS A 95 -5.51 4.22 -5.41
C LYS A 95 -6.83 3.63 -5.86
N LYS A 96 -7.79 4.50 -6.06
CA LYS A 96 -9.12 4.08 -6.50
C LYS A 96 -9.17 3.75 -7.99
#